data_72fc0f26492ccb75150b66f686e22bd9
#
_entry.id   72fc0f26492ccb75150b66f686e22bd9
#
_cell.length_a   1.000
_cell.length_b   1.000
_cell.length_c   1.000
_cell.angle_alpha   90.00
_cell.angle_beta   90.00
_cell.angle_gamma   90.00
#
_symmetry.space_group_name_H-M   'P 1'
#
loop_
_entity.id
_entity.type
_entity.pdbx_description
1 polymer ?
#
loop_
_entity_poly.entity_id
_entity_poly.type
_entity_poly.pdbx_seq_one_letter_code
_entity_poly.pdbx_strand_id
1 'polypeptide(L)'
;MRFVRYSLDGSAGRGVVVDDLVHECSGGNGGPGRVVGRLAELALLSPCDPRTIVCAGSNYAGQIAEKGRPWPERPPLFLKSHNAVTGPDSVILRPSEVRRLEYEGELAVVIGRTARDVPADRAADFVLGYTCANDVTAHDWRDDGQWTRAKSADTFCPMGPWIETDIADPSALRITTRLGGRVVQEESTSDMVFGIGELLAFVTRWITLEPGDVLLTGSPAGVGPMVPGDIVEVEISGIGTLRNTVADRG
;
A
#
# COMPACT_ATOMS: atom_id res chain seq x y z
N MET A 1 7.32 -0.17 -15.98
CA MET A 1 6.70 -1.49 -16.32
C MET A 1 5.72 -1.87 -15.22
N ARG A 2 4.51 -2.39 -15.57
CA ARG A 2 3.44 -2.69 -14.61
C ARG A 2 3.35 -4.19 -14.35
N PHE A 3 3.62 -4.62 -13.13
CA PHE A 3 3.45 -6.00 -12.70
C PHE A 3 2.11 -6.18 -11.98
N VAL A 4 1.36 -7.21 -12.36
CA VAL A 4 0.05 -7.54 -11.80
C VAL A 4 0.03 -8.97 -11.26
N ARG A 5 -0.85 -9.20 -10.27
CA ARG A 5 -1.35 -10.54 -9.94
C ARG A 5 -2.83 -10.59 -10.30
N TYR A 6 -3.26 -11.68 -10.84
CA TYR A 6 -4.65 -11.86 -11.30
C TYR A 6 -5.18 -13.23 -10.91
N SER A 7 -6.49 -13.36 -10.86
CA SER A 7 -7.18 -14.64 -10.72
C SER A 7 -7.77 -15.05 -12.07
N LEU A 8 -7.49 -16.28 -12.51
CA LEU A 8 -8.09 -16.90 -13.69
C LEU A 8 -8.48 -18.33 -13.34
N ASP A 9 -9.76 -18.67 -13.51
CA ASP A 9 -10.33 -19.98 -13.18
C ASP A 9 -9.98 -20.45 -11.74
N GLY A 10 -9.99 -19.53 -10.79
CA GLY A 10 -9.69 -19.79 -9.38
C GLY A 10 -8.19 -19.94 -9.06
N SER A 11 -7.31 -19.81 -10.04
CA SER A 11 -5.86 -19.88 -9.86
C SER A 11 -5.24 -18.48 -9.92
N ALA A 12 -4.28 -18.22 -9.02
CA ALA A 12 -3.52 -16.97 -9.03
C ALA A 12 -2.39 -17.04 -10.07
N GLY A 13 -2.33 -16.03 -10.94
CA GLY A 13 -1.25 -15.83 -11.91
C GLY A 13 -0.49 -14.54 -11.66
N ARG A 14 0.70 -14.43 -12.27
CA ARG A 14 1.52 -13.20 -12.28
C ARG A 14 1.73 -12.78 -13.74
N GLY A 15 1.64 -11.49 -14.00
CA GLY A 15 1.79 -10.96 -15.35
C GLY A 15 2.42 -9.57 -15.38
N VAL A 16 2.81 -9.19 -16.57
CA VAL A 16 3.26 -7.85 -16.94
C VAL A 16 2.26 -7.25 -17.92
N VAL A 17 1.95 -5.96 -17.75
CA VAL A 17 1.03 -5.23 -18.63
C VAL A 17 1.81 -4.59 -19.77
N VAL A 18 1.40 -4.90 -21.01
CA VAL A 18 1.91 -4.29 -22.24
C VAL A 18 0.69 -3.89 -23.08
N ASP A 19 0.54 -2.64 -23.45
CA ASP A 19 -0.56 -2.13 -24.29
C ASP A 19 -1.95 -2.61 -23.83
N ASP A 20 -2.25 -2.50 -22.53
CA ASP A 20 -3.48 -2.96 -21.88
C ASP A 20 -3.75 -4.47 -21.91
N LEU A 21 -2.80 -5.26 -22.38
CA LEU A 21 -2.84 -6.71 -22.32
C LEU A 21 -1.97 -7.21 -21.16
N VAL A 22 -2.46 -8.20 -20.45
CA VAL A 22 -1.68 -8.92 -19.44
C VAL A 22 -1.01 -10.11 -20.08
N HIS A 23 0.30 -10.16 -19.95
CA HIS A 23 1.13 -11.28 -20.39
C HIS A 23 1.61 -12.05 -19.16
N GLU A 24 1.60 -13.38 -19.21
CA GLU A 24 2.23 -14.20 -18.18
C GLU A 24 3.70 -13.79 -17.97
N CYS A 25 4.16 -13.75 -16.72
CA CYS A 25 5.60 -13.64 -16.46
C CYS A 25 6.27 -14.97 -16.81
N SER A 26 7.04 -15.01 -17.90
CA SER A 26 7.80 -16.19 -18.29
C SER A 26 9.19 -16.20 -17.67
N GLY A 27 9.43 -17.12 -16.71
CA GLY A 27 10.76 -17.45 -16.19
C GLY A 27 11.45 -16.32 -15.41
N GLY A 28 12.70 -16.55 -15.02
CA GLY A 28 13.46 -15.69 -14.10
C GLY A 28 13.84 -14.29 -14.59
N ASN A 29 13.54 -13.90 -15.82
CA ASN A 29 13.86 -12.57 -16.38
C ASN A 29 12.63 -11.65 -16.53
N GLY A 30 11.41 -12.08 -16.12
CA GLY A 30 10.22 -11.21 -16.05
C GLY A 30 9.72 -10.65 -17.39
N GLY A 31 10.15 -11.18 -18.52
CA GLY A 31 9.69 -10.74 -19.83
C GLY A 31 8.24 -11.20 -20.14
N PRO A 32 7.55 -10.52 -21.10
CA PRO A 32 6.18 -10.86 -21.48
C PRO A 32 6.13 -12.24 -22.14
N GLY A 33 5.34 -13.14 -21.55
CA GLY A 33 5.02 -14.45 -22.08
C GLY A 33 3.74 -14.44 -22.90
N ARG A 34 2.94 -15.51 -22.79
CA ARG A 34 1.63 -15.63 -23.46
C ARG A 34 0.66 -14.57 -22.96
N VAL A 35 -0.16 -14.01 -23.86
CA VAL A 35 -1.27 -13.12 -23.48
C VAL A 35 -2.31 -13.91 -22.69
N VAL A 36 -2.70 -13.36 -21.52
CA VAL A 36 -3.74 -13.91 -20.65
C VAL A 36 -5.10 -13.32 -20.99
N GLY A 37 -5.16 -12.00 -21.18
CA GLY A 37 -6.38 -11.25 -21.43
C GLY A 37 -6.15 -9.74 -21.37
N ARG A 38 -7.23 -8.97 -21.48
CA ARG A 38 -7.18 -7.52 -21.26
C ARG A 38 -7.16 -7.23 -19.77
N LEU A 39 -6.37 -6.21 -19.37
CA LEU A 39 -6.26 -5.80 -17.97
C LEU A 39 -7.64 -5.53 -17.33
N ALA A 40 -8.53 -4.83 -18.05
CA ALA A 40 -9.86 -4.47 -17.57
C ALA A 40 -10.84 -5.66 -17.43
N GLU A 41 -10.50 -6.82 -17.98
CA GLU A 41 -11.35 -8.04 -17.97
C GLU A 41 -10.90 -9.03 -16.89
N LEU A 42 -9.74 -8.81 -16.27
CA LEU A 42 -9.17 -9.73 -15.28
C LEU A 42 -9.51 -9.29 -13.86
N ALA A 43 -9.82 -10.24 -13.00
CA ALA A 43 -9.92 -10.02 -11.56
C ALA A 43 -8.50 -9.86 -11.00
N LEU A 44 -8.14 -8.62 -10.67
CA LEU A 44 -6.83 -8.33 -10.10
C LEU A 44 -6.78 -8.72 -8.62
N LEU A 45 -5.66 -9.27 -8.21
CA LEU A 45 -5.31 -9.55 -6.82
C LEU A 45 -4.35 -8.45 -6.34
N SER A 46 -4.07 -8.41 -5.02
CA SER A 46 -2.94 -7.60 -4.53
C SER A 46 -1.70 -7.92 -5.37
N PRO A 47 -0.98 -6.90 -5.90
CA PRO A 47 0.10 -7.14 -6.86
C PRO A 47 1.31 -7.83 -6.25
N CYS A 48 1.42 -7.84 -4.91
CA CYS A 48 2.41 -8.59 -4.15
C CYS A 48 1.73 -9.44 -3.06
N ASP A 49 2.50 -10.36 -2.49
CA ASP A 49 2.08 -11.30 -1.44
C ASP A 49 3.13 -11.28 -0.32
N PRO A 50 3.21 -10.15 0.44
CA PRO A 50 4.31 -9.89 1.36
C PRO A 50 4.23 -10.80 2.58
N ARG A 51 5.40 -11.26 3.06
CA ARG A 51 5.53 -11.91 4.36
C ARG A 51 5.64 -10.90 5.48
N THR A 52 6.27 -9.76 5.18
CA THR A 52 6.48 -8.65 6.10
C THR A 52 5.91 -7.38 5.51
N ILE A 53 5.06 -6.69 6.29
CA ILE A 53 4.51 -5.38 5.93
C ILE A 53 4.89 -4.44 7.06
N VAL A 54 5.90 -3.60 6.81
CA VAL A 54 6.32 -2.55 7.75
C VAL A 54 5.59 -1.26 7.39
N CYS A 55 5.08 -0.55 8.38
CA CYS A 55 4.34 0.67 8.19
C CYS A 55 4.95 1.80 9.00
N ALA A 56 5.10 2.98 8.39
CA ALA A 56 5.51 4.20 9.06
C ALA A 56 4.26 4.98 9.51
N GLY A 57 4.16 5.28 10.79
CA GLY A 57 3.13 6.16 11.32
C GLY A 57 3.59 7.61 11.38
N SER A 58 2.64 8.57 11.28
CA SER A 58 2.92 10.01 11.46
C SER A 58 4.12 10.51 10.64
N ASN A 59 4.14 10.18 9.35
CA ASN A 59 5.27 10.47 8.46
C ASN A 59 5.00 11.61 7.46
N TYR A 60 3.88 12.32 7.58
CA TYR A 60 3.57 13.48 6.74
C TYR A 60 3.42 14.75 7.58
N ALA A 61 4.03 15.83 7.11
CA ALA A 61 4.02 17.13 7.78
C ALA A 61 2.60 17.63 8.07
N GLY A 62 1.71 17.53 7.07
CA GLY A 62 0.31 17.91 7.19
C GLY A 62 -0.43 17.10 8.25
N GLN A 63 -0.24 15.79 8.29
CA GLN A 63 -0.88 14.91 9.28
C GLN A 63 -0.39 15.21 10.72
N ILE A 64 0.90 15.49 10.89
CA ILE A 64 1.47 15.86 12.20
C ILE A 64 0.87 17.17 12.69
N ALA A 65 0.80 18.18 11.80
CA ALA A 65 0.21 19.48 12.11
C ALA A 65 -1.29 19.36 12.44
N GLU A 66 -2.08 18.60 11.65
CA GLU A 66 -3.50 18.32 11.89
C GLU A 66 -3.75 17.70 13.27
N LYS A 67 -2.90 16.77 13.68
CA LYS A 67 -3.01 16.07 14.98
C LYS A 67 -2.38 16.81 16.13
N GLY A 68 -1.74 17.97 15.91
CA GLY A 68 -1.05 18.75 16.94
C GLY A 68 0.05 17.97 17.65
N ARG A 69 0.71 17.04 16.95
CA ARG A 69 1.76 16.19 17.52
C ARG A 69 3.14 16.82 17.33
N PRO A 70 4.09 16.54 18.23
CA PRO A 70 5.49 16.89 17.99
C PRO A 70 6.05 16.07 16.80
N TRP A 71 7.00 16.65 16.08
CA TRP A 71 7.75 15.95 15.04
C TRP A 71 8.49 14.76 15.64
N PRO A 72 8.37 13.56 15.06
CA PRO A 72 9.05 12.40 15.60
C PRO A 72 10.57 12.49 15.34
N GLU A 73 11.38 12.17 16.35
CA GLU A 73 12.84 12.09 16.21
C GLU A 73 13.29 10.86 15.43
N ARG A 74 12.45 9.83 15.34
CA ARG A 74 12.66 8.58 14.64
C ARG A 74 11.36 8.12 14.01
N PRO A 75 11.40 7.37 12.88
CA PRO A 75 10.20 6.82 12.29
C PRO A 75 9.41 5.96 13.29
N PRO A 76 8.17 6.33 13.66
CA PRO A 76 7.30 5.41 14.39
C PRO A 76 6.89 4.27 13.46
N LEU A 77 7.15 3.04 13.87
CA LEU A 77 6.88 1.86 13.03
C LEU A 77 5.90 0.90 13.71
N PHE A 78 5.13 0.22 12.89
CA PHE A 78 4.32 -0.94 13.26
C PHE A 78 4.27 -1.93 12.11
N LEU A 79 3.70 -3.10 12.35
CA LEU A 79 3.52 -4.14 11.34
C LEU A 79 2.04 -4.36 11.07
N LYS A 80 1.72 -4.69 9.81
CA LYS A 80 0.46 -5.33 9.45
C LYS A 80 0.72 -6.80 9.18
N SER A 81 -0.25 -7.62 9.50
CA SER A 81 -0.19 -9.07 9.29
C SER A 81 -0.60 -9.42 7.85
N HIS A 82 -0.05 -10.49 7.32
CA HIS A 82 -0.33 -10.97 5.96
C HIS A 82 -1.83 -11.19 5.65
N ASN A 83 -2.62 -11.65 6.63
CA ASN A 83 -4.08 -11.84 6.45
C ASN A 83 -4.84 -10.53 6.14
N ALA A 84 -4.26 -9.38 6.47
CA ALA A 84 -4.87 -8.09 6.16
C ALA A 84 -4.81 -7.73 4.67
N VAL A 85 -3.94 -8.40 3.89
CA VAL A 85 -3.74 -8.09 2.47
C VAL A 85 -4.96 -8.43 1.64
N THR A 86 -5.40 -7.47 0.81
CA THR A 86 -6.41 -7.69 -0.21
C THR A 86 -6.08 -6.85 -1.47
N GLY A 87 -6.79 -7.09 -2.55
CA GLY A 87 -6.51 -6.49 -3.86
C GLY A 87 -7.48 -5.38 -4.27
N PRO A 88 -7.33 -4.89 -5.50
CA PRO A 88 -8.29 -3.97 -6.11
C PRO A 88 -9.69 -4.56 -6.16
N ASP A 89 -10.70 -3.69 -6.11
CA ASP A 89 -12.13 -4.01 -6.18
C ASP A 89 -12.64 -5.02 -5.13
N SER A 90 -11.79 -5.42 -4.17
CA SER A 90 -12.20 -6.24 -3.04
C SER A 90 -12.93 -5.42 -1.97
N VAL A 91 -13.63 -6.14 -1.09
CA VAL A 91 -14.39 -5.52 0.00
C VAL A 91 -13.53 -5.38 1.24
N ILE A 92 -13.49 -4.18 1.84
CA ILE A 92 -12.97 -3.94 3.17
C ILE A 92 -14.05 -4.34 4.16
N LEU A 93 -13.78 -5.35 4.98
CA LEU A 93 -14.73 -5.91 5.93
C LEU A 93 -14.60 -5.24 7.30
N ARG A 94 -15.62 -4.46 7.70
CA ARG A 94 -15.66 -3.85 9.02
C ARG A 94 -16.13 -4.89 10.05
N PRO A 95 -15.31 -5.25 11.06
CA PRO A 95 -15.79 -6.07 12.17
C PRO A 95 -16.93 -5.40 12.93
N SER A 96 -17.90 -6.18 13.42
CA SER A 96 -19.12 -5.67 14.06
C SER A 96 -18.85 -4.80 15.31
N GLU A 97 -17.73 -5.06 16.00
CA GLU A 97 -17.32 -4.30 17.19
C GLU A 97 -16.65 -2.96 16.85
N VAL A 98 -16.25 -2.73 15.59
CA VAL A 98 -15.58 -1.51 15.16
C VAL A 98 -16.61 -0.43 14.87
N ARG A 99 -16.58 0.62 15.68
CA ARG A 99 -17.47 1.78 15.52
C ARG A 99 -16.89 2.83 14.57
N ARG A 100 -15.56 2.93 14.52
CA ARG A 100 -14.86 3.89 13.67
C ARG A 100 -13.75 3.20 12.88
N LEU A 101 -14.04 2.90 11.61
CA LEU A 101 -13.10 2.40 10.62
C LEU A 101 -12.56 3.59 9.82
N GLU A 102 -11.25 3.72 9.68
CA GLU A 102 -10.60 4.85 9.01
C GLU A 102 -9.85 4.39 7.76
N TYR A 103 -9.85 5.26 6.71
CA TYR A 103 -8.96 5.14 5.55
C TYR A 103 -7.66 5.89 5.83
N GLU A 104 -6.56 5.39 5.29
CA GLU A 104 -5.23 6.01 5.28
C GLU A 104 -4.57 5.67 3.95
N GLY A 105 -4.73 6.55 2.91
CA GLY A 105 -4.11 6.36 1.60
C GLY A 105 -2.60 6.57 1.67
N GLU A 106 -1.82 5.60 1.14
CA GLU A 106 -0.38 5.56 1.28
C GLU A 106 0.34 5.12 0.01
N LEU A 107 1.55 5.59 -0.19
CA LEU A 107 2.51 4.98 -1.10
C LEU A 107 3.07 3.71 -0.46
N ALA A 108 3.00 2.60 -1.17
CA ALA A 108 3.64 1.35 -0.80
C ALA A 108 4.89 1.10 -1.63
N VAL A 109 6.01 0.86 -0.97
CA VAL A 109 7.30 0.50 -1.57
C VAL A 109 7.42 -1.02 -1.55
N VAL A 110 7.57 -1.65 -2.71
CA VAL A 110 7.72 -3.11 -2.85
C VAL A 110 9.19 -3.45 -2.98
N ILE A 111 9.67 -4.36 -2.15
CA ILE A 111 11.06 -4.79 -2.12
C ILE A 111 11.36 -5.75 -3.29
N GLY A 112 12.47 -5.51 -3.97
CA GLY A 112 12.90 -6.31 -5.13
C GLY A 112 14.09 -7.23 -4.86
N ARG A 113 14.87 -6.95 -3.81
CA ARG A 113 16.07 -7.70 -3.41
C ARG A 113 16.15 -7.74 -1.90
N THR A 114 16.69 -8.82 -1.32
CA THR A 114 16.93 -8.92 0.13
C THR A 114 17.64 -7.67 0.65
N ALA A 115 16.98 -6.95 1.54
CA ALA A 115 17.41 -5.66 2.08
C ALA A 115 17.77 -5.82 3.58
N ARG A 116 19.04 -5.65 3.88
CA ARG A 116 19.59 -5.68 5.24
C ARG A 116 20.70 -4.64 5.34
N ASP A 117 20.69 -3.86 6.41
CA ASP A 117 21.68 -2.77 6.66
C ASP A 117 21.87 -1.85 5.43
N VAL A 118 20.74 -1.48 4.80
CA VAL A 118 20.75 -0.70 3.55
C VAL A 118 21.11 0.75 3.83
N PRO A 119 22.14 1.31 3.16
CA PRO A 119 22.40 2.74 3.21
C PRO A 119 21.27 3.55 2.55
N ALA A 120 20.89 4.69 3.12
CA ALA A 120 19.76 5.48 2.64
C ALA A 120 19.91 5.93 1.16
N ASP A 121 21.13 6.28 0.74
CA ASP A 121 21.48 6.67 -0.63
C ASP A 121 21.50 5.50 -1.64
N ARG A 122 21.43 4.26 -1.15
CA ARG A 122 21.38 3.04 -1.96
C ARG A 122 20.02 2.35 -1.92
N ALA A 123 19.03 2.93 -1.25
CA ALA A 123 17.71 2.32 -1.05
C ALA A 123 17.02 1.93 -2.36
N ALA A 124 17.16 2.74 -3.41
CA ALA A 124 16.57 2.47 -4.73
C ALA A 124 17.04 1.15 -5.35
N ASP A 125 18.26 0.68 -5.04
CA ASP A 125 18.81 -0.59 -5.55
C ASP A 125 18.05 -1.83 -5.03
N PHE A 126 17.26 -1.66 -3.97
CA PHE A 126 16.52 -2.73 -3.30
C PHE A 126 15.02 -2.70 -3.58
N VAL A 127 14.53 -1.65 -4.24
CA VAL A 127 13.11 -1.45 -4.57
C VAL A 127 12.80 -2.09 -5.92
N LEU A 128 11.72 -2.88 -5.98
CA LEU A 128 11.15 -3.38 -7.22
C LEU A 128 10.31 -2.29 -7.91
N GLY A 129 9.52 -1.57 -7.12
CA GLY A 129 8.61 -0.55 -7.61
C GLY A 129 7.63 -0.11 -6.51
N TYR A 130 6.55 0.53 -6.96
CA TYR A 130 5.61 1.22 -6.09
C TYR A 130 4.17 0.86 -6.41
N THR A 131 3.30 0.90 -5.40
CA THR A 131 1.85 0.67 -5.58
C THR A 131 1.06 1.54 -4.61
N CYS A 132 -0.23 1.70 -4.85
CA CYS A 132 -1.12 2.34 -3.88
C CYS A 132 -1.47 1.36 -2.77
N ALA A 133 -1.66 1.87 -1.55
CA ALA A 133 -2.16 1.12 -0.43
C ALA A 133 -3.17 1.93 0.39
N ASN A 134 -4.01 1.23 1.14
CA ASN A 134 -4.85 1.82 2.16
C ASN A 134 -4.55 1.14 3.51
N ASP A 135 -3.92 1.86 4.44
CA ASP A 135 -3.65 1.38 5.79
C ASP A 135 -4.90 1.47 6.68
N VAL A 136 -5.89 0.65 6.36
CA VAL A 136 -7.18 0.63 7.06
C VAL A 136 -6.98 0.42 8.56
N THR A 137 -7.68 1.25 9.35
CA THR A 137 -7.49 1.32 10.80
C THR A 137 -8.82 1.24 11.55
N ALA A 138 -8.93 0.31 12.49
CA ALA A 138 -9.97 0.35 13.51
C ALA A 138 -9.54 1.32 14.63
N HIS A 139 -10.03 2.58 14.56
CA HIS A 139 -9.58 3.66 15.43
C HIS A 139 -9.77 3.34 16.90
N ASP A 140 -10.96 2.89 17.28
CA ASP A 140 -11.33 2.52 18.64
C ASP A 140 -10.49 1.36 19.21
N TRP A 141 -10.00 0.45 18.37
CA TRP A 141 -9.07 -0.60 18.80
C TRP A 141 -7.62 -0.11 18.95
N ARG A 142 -7.24 0.94 18.21
CA ARG A 142 -5.93 1.58 18.39
C ARG A 142 -5.82 2.25 19.75
N ASP A 143 -6.91 2.86 20.21
CA ASP A 143 -6.93 3.63 21.44
C ASP A 143 -6.79 2.74 22.70
N ASP A 144 -7.05 1.44 22.62
CA ASP A 144 -6.78 0.47 23.69
C ASP A 144 -5.33 -0.04 23.73
N GLY A 145 -4.46 0.49 22.84
CA GLY A 145 -3.04 0.14 22.76
C GLY A 145 -2.73 -1.13 21.96
N GLN A 146 -3.73 -1.80 21.38
CA GLN A 146 -3.54 -3.04 20.62
C GLN A 146 -3.42 -2.77 19.12
N TRP A 147 -2.31 -2.20 18.72
CA TRP A 147 -2.06 -1.80 17.33
C TRP A 147 -2.19 -2.96 16.33
N THR A 148 -1.71 -4.15 16.65
CA THR A 148 -1.85 -5.31 15.78
C THR A 148 -3.31 -5.58 15.43
N ARG A 149 -4.21 -5.57 16.42
CA ARG A 149 -5.65 -5.76 16.20
C ARG A 149 -6.23 -4.62 15.37
N ALA A 150 -5.88 -3.38 15.70
CA ALA A 150 -6.39 -2.19 15.01
C ALA A 150 -5.99 -2.11 13.54
N LYS A 151 -4.83 -2.65 13.19
CA LYS A 151 -4.19 -2.52 11.88
C LYS A 151 -4.19 -3.80 11.03
N SER A 152 -4.49 -4.97 11.62
CA SER A 152 -4.28 -6.26 10.96
C SER A 152 -5.53 -7.17 10.94
N ALA A 153 -6.73 -6.61 11.07
CA ALA A 153 -7.92 -7.39 10.76
C ALA A 153 -7.95 -7.76 9.26
N ASP A 154 -8.67 -8.83 8.92
CA ASP A 154 -8.79 -9.26 7.53
C ASP A 154 -9.22 -8.10 6.64
N THR A 155 -8.60 -7.97 5.45
CA THR A 155 -8.84 -6.92 4.45
C THR A 155 -8.37 -5.51 4.81
N PHE A 156 -7.63 -5.31 5.90
CA PHE A 156 -7.19 -3.99 6.36
C PHE A 156 -5.92 -3.46 5.66
N CYS A 157 -5.42 -4.16 4.64
CA CYS A 157 -4.30 -3.72 3.81
C CYS A 157 -4.58 -3.92 2.32
N PRO A 158 -5.57 -3.20 1.75
CA PRO A 158 -5.73 -3.18 0.31
C PRO A 158 -4.48 -2.62 -0.36
N MET A 159 -4.01 -3.28 -1.44
CA MET A 159 -2.90 -2.83 -2.27
C MET A 159 -3.19 -3.04 -3.75
N GLY A 160 -2.72 -2.14 -4.60
CA GLY A 160 -2.92 -2.21 -6.05
C GLY A 160 -2.90 -0.84 -6.74
N PRO A 161 -3.27 -0.76 -8.02
CA PRO A 161 -3.76 -1.86 -8.85
C PRO A 161 -2.65 -2.77 -9.39
N TRP A 162 -1.41 -2.29 -9.47
CA TRP A 162 -0.21 -2.98 -9.94
C TRP A 162 1.03 -2.43 -9.24
N ILE A 163 2.17 -3.08 -9.44
CA ILE A 163 3.48 -2.50 -9.08
C ILE A 163 3.98 -1.76 -10.31
N GLU A 164 4.16 -0.44 -10.18
CA GLU A 164 4.82 0.38 -11.21
C GLU A 164 6.31 0.48 -10.92
N THR A 165 7.13 0.09 -11.89
CA THR A 165 8.60 0.12 -11.75
C THR A 165 9.24 1.35 -12.40
N ASP A 166 8.50 2.05 -13.27
CA ASP A 166 9.01 3.18 -14.07
C ASP A 166 8.63 4.53 -13.42
N ILE A 167 8.96 4.67 -12.13
CA ILE A 167 8.80 5.91 -11.39
C ILE A 167 10.15 6.60 -11.30
N ALA A 168 10.28 7.71 -12.02
CA ALA A 168 11.56 8.45 -12.09
C ALA A 168 11.92 9.11 -10.75
N ASP A 169 10.94 9.65 -10.04
CA ASP A 169 11.13 10.29 -8.74
C ASP A 169 9.98 9.96 -7.79
N PRO A 170 10.16 8.98 -6.89
CA PRO A 170 9.12 8.61 -5.93
C PRO A 170 8.93 9.65 -4.82
N SER A 171 9.79 10.67 -4.71
CA SER A 171 9.65 11.77 -3.75
C SER A 171 8.79 12.94 -4.26
N ALA A 172 8.28 12.86 -5.49
CA ALA A 172 7.50 13.92 -6.13
C ALA A 172 6.12 13.44 -6.62
N LEU A 173 5.57 12.39 -5.99
CA LEU A 173 4.27 11.83 -6.34
C LEU A 173 3.15 12.53 -5.56
N ARG A 174 1.99 12.69 -6.19
CA ARG A 174 0.77 13.13 -5.51
C ARG A 174 -0.02 11.91 -5.06
N ILE A 175 -0.40 11.90 -3.78
CA ILE A 175 -1.35 10.95 -3.21
C ILE A 175 -2.68 11.66 -3.06
N THR A 176 -3.73 11.09 -3.62
CA THR A 176 -5.10 11.60 -3.51
C THR A 176 -6.00 10.46 -3.05
N THR A 177 -6.65 10.64 -1.90
CA THR A 177 -7.69 9.70 -1.44
C THR A 177 -9.06 10.33 -1.66
N ARG A 178 -9.99 9.54 -2.23
CA ARG A 178 -11.39 9.93 -2.41
C ARG A 178 -12.31 8.98 -1.64
N LEU A 179 -13.33 9.55 -1.03
CA LEU A 179 -14.42 8.80 -0.40
C LEU A 179 -15.74 9.21 -1.08
N GLY A 180 -16.40 8.26 -1.74
CA GLY A 180 -17.59 8.54 -2.53
C GLY A 180 -17.35 9.59 -3.61
N GLY A 181 -16.19 9.58 -4.26
CA GLY A 181 -15.76 10.53 -5.30
C GLY A 181 -15.27 11.88 -4.78
N ARG A 182 -15.42 12.19 -3.48
CA ARG A 182 -14.95 13.45 -2.89
C ARG A 182 -13.51 13.31 -2.39
N VAL A 183 -12.61 14.22 -2.75
CA VAL A 183 -11.25 14.28 -2.23
C VAL A 183 -11.28 14.53 -0.73
N VAL A 184 -10.62 13.66 0.03
CA VAL A 184 -10.53 13.69 1.50
C VAL A 184 -9.08 13.74 2.00
N GLN A 185 -8.12 13.29 1.19
CA GLN A 185 -6.68 13.48 1.42
C GLN A 185 -6.03 13.91 0.11
N GLU A 186 -5.12 14.86 0.17
CA GLU A 186 -4.25 15.23 -0.96
C GLU A 186 -2.96 15.84 -0.44
N GLU A 187 -1.82 15.20 -0.73
CA GLU A 187 -0.50 15.69 -0.35
C GLU A 187 0.57 15.09 -1.29
N SER A 188 1.76 15.67 -1.29
CA SER A 188 2.90 15.17 -2.06
C SER A 188 3.75 14.23 -1.21
N THR A 189 4.38 13.22 -1.83
CA THR A 189 5.42 12.42 -1.17
C THR A 189 6.66 13.22 -0.76
N SER A 190 6.84 14.44 -1.30
CA SER A 190 7.86 15.39 -0.83
C SER A 190 7.63 15.89 0.59
N ASP A 191 6.40 15.76 1.11
CA ASP A 191 6.01 16.23 2.43
C ASP A 191 6.21 15.15 3.52
N MET A 192 6.82 14.02 3.16
CA MET A 192 7.28 13.01 4.12
C MET A 192 8.34 13.60 5.04
N VAL A 193 8.22 13.30 6.33
CA VAL A 193 9.23 13.66 7.37
C VAL A 193 10.48 12.82 7.21
N PHE A 194 10.30 11.53 6.98
CA PHE A 194 11.37 10.59 6.66
C PHE A 194 11.14 10.07 5.25
N GLY A 195 12.07 10.33 4.35
CA GLY A 195 12.01 9.85 2.97
C GLY A 195 12.16 8.33 2.89
N ILE A 196 11.83 7.76 1.71
CA ILE A 196 11.88 6.30 1.48
C ILE A 196 13.25 5.72 1.83
N GLY A 197 14.34 6.41 1.45
CA GLY A 197 15.70 5.97 1.75
C GLY A 197 15.99 5.89 3.24
N GLU A 198 15.55 6.90 4.00
CA GLU A 198 15.71 6.95 5.45
C GLU A 198 14.88 5.88 6.15
N LEU A 199 13.64 5.66 5.70
CA LEU A 199 12.77 4.60 6.22
C LEU A 199 13.39 3.22 5.99
N LEU A 200 13.85 2.91 4.77
CA LEU A 200 14.49 1.63 4.46
C LEU A 200 15.79 1.45 5.26
N ALA A 201 16.62 2.49 5.33
CA ALA A 201 17.84 2.44 6.14
C ALA A 201 17.54 2.21 7.63
N PHE A 202 16.48 2.84 8.16
CA PHE A 202 16.10 2.66 9.55
C PHE A 202 15.57 1.24 9.82
N VAL A 203 14.66 0.76 9.00
CA VAL A 203 14.02 -0.56 9.13
C VAL A 203 15.06 -1.69 9.00
N THR A 204 15.91 -1.63 7.99
CA THR A 204 16.80 -2.75 7.62
C THR A 204 17.97 -2.96 8.56
N ARG A 205 18.18 -2.08 9.54
CA ARG A 205 19.15 -2.30 10.64
C ARG A 205 18.79 -3.50 11.53
N TRP A 206 17.50 -3.85 11.60
CA TRP A 206 17.01 -4.87 12.54
C TRP A 206 15.88 -5.74 11.97
N ILE A 207 15.28 -5.40 10.85
CA ILE A 207 14.36 -6.25 10.08
C ILE A 207 14.95 -6.47 8.69
N THR A 208 15.28 -7.70 8.34
CA THR A 208 15.60 -8.05 6.96
C THR A 208 14.30 -8.10 6.17
N LEU A 209 14.22 -7.35 5.06
CA LEU A 209 13.11 -7.40 4.12
C LEU A 209 13.49 -8.26 2.92
N GLU A 210 12.58 -9.14 2.51
CA GLU A 210 12.77 -10.04 1.38
C GLU A 210 12.03 -9.55 0.13
N PRO A 211 12.39 -10.02 -1.07
CA PRO A 211 11.67 -9.69 -2.29
C PRO A 211 10.16 -9.95 -2.15
N GLY A 212 9.36 -8.94 -2.46
CA GLY A 212 7.90 -8.96 -2.31
C GLY A 212 7.38 -8.42 -0.97
N ASP A 213 8.24 -8.20 0.03
CA ASP A 213 7.87 -7.49 1.25
C ASP A 213 7.55 -6.02 0.95
N VAL A 214 6.81 -5.37 1.84
CA VAL A 214 6.26 -4.03 1.61
C VAL A 214 6.60 -3.10 2.76
N LEU A 215 6.96 -1.86 2.41
CA LEU A 215 7.04 -0.73 3.32
C LEU A 215 5.94 0.28 2.95
N LEU A 216 4.98 0.51 3.86
CA LEU A 216 4.01 1.60 3.79
C LEU A 216 4.64 2.88 4.36
N THR A 217 4.51 3.98 3.62
CA THR A 217 5.30 5.19 3.90
C THR A 217 4.62 6.21 4.80
N GLY A 218 3.41 5.90 5.27
CA GLY A 218 2.59 6.83 6.04
C GLY A 218 1.56 7.55 5.17
N SER A 219 0.56 8.13 5.82
CA SER A 219 -0.61 8.73 5.22
C SER A 219 -0.60 10.25 5.32
N PRO A 220 -1.09 10.99 4.30
CA PRO A 220 -1.39 12.42 4.34
C PRO A 220 -2.38 12.82 5.44
N ALA A 221 -2.52 14.13 5.66
CA ALA A 221 -3.61 14.71 6.44
C ALA A 221 -5.00 14.33 5.87
N GLY A 222 -6.05 14.44 6.67
CA GLY A 222 -7.42 14.17 6.26
C GLY A 222 -7.86 12.71 6.46
N VAL A 223 -7.16 11.94 7.30
CA VAL A 223 -7.62 10.61 7.75
C VAL A 223 -9.00 10.72 8.37
N GLY A 224 -9.93 9.87 7.93
CA GLY A 224 -11.32 9.96 8.36
C GLY A 224 -12.08 8.65 8.29
N PRO A 225 -13.33 8.65 8.80
CA PRO A 225 -14.13 7.45 8.91
C PRO A 225 -14.70 6.99 7.57
N MET A 226 -14.84 5.66 7.44
CA MET A 226 -15.61 4.97 6.40
C MET A 226 -16.76 4.21 7.03
N VAL A 227 -17.86 4.09 6.29
CA VAL A 227 -19.03 3.30 6.68
C VAL A 227 -19.40 2.27 5.61
N PRO A 228 -20.13 1.21 5.93
CA PRO A 228 -20.59 0.25 4.94
C PRO A 228 -21.34 0.92 3.79
N GLY A 229 -21.03 0.52 2.57
CA GLY A 229 -21.52 1.14 1.33
C GLY A 229 -20.60 2.20 0.74
N ASP A 230 -19.64 2.70 1.49
CA ASP A 230 -18.66 3.65 0.96
C ASP A 230 -17.74 3.00 -0.08
N ILE A 231 -17.34 3.83 -1.05
CA ILE A 231 -16.27 3.54 -2.00
C ILE A 231 -15.08 4.43 -1.63
N VAL A 232 -13.95 3.81 -1.36
CA VAL A 232 -12.69 4.50 -1.12
C VAL A 232 -11.73 4.24 -2.28
N GLU A 233 -11.09 5.30 -2.75
CA GLU A 233 -10.14 5.27 -3.85
C GLU A 233 -8.85 5.96 -3.42
N VAL A 234 -7.73 5.28 -3.60
CA VAL A 234 -6.39 5.83 -3.39
C VAL A 234 -5.70 5.93 -4.75
N GLU A 235 -5.50 7.15 -5.23
CA GLU A 235 -4.81 7.44 -6.48
C GLU A 235 -3.42 7.98 -6.19
N ILE A 236 -2.41 7.45 -6.88
CA ILE A 236 -1.06 8.00 -6.86
C ILE A 236 -0.62 8.30 -8.28
N SER A 237 -0.17 9.55 -8.48
CA SER A 237 0.28 10.01 -9.80
C SER A 237 1.39 9.09 -10.35
N GLY A 238 1.28 8.73 -11.63
CA GLY A 238 2.21 7.81 -12.30
C GLY A 238 2.03 6.33 -11.97
N ILE A 239 1.21 5.97 -10.96
CA ILE A 239 0.92 4.57 -10.61
C ILE A 239 -0.48 4.19 -11.10
N GLY A 240 -1.53 4.77 -10.52
CA GLY A 240 -2.92 4.43 -10.84
C GLY A 240 -3.84 4.60 -9.64
N THR A 241 -4.99 3.93 -9.67
CA THR A 241 -6.02 4.03 -8.63
C THR A 241 -6.35 2.66 -8.05
N LEU A 242 -6.22 2.54 -6.75
CA LEU A 242 -6.72 1.43 -5.96
C LEU A 242 -8.13 1.77 -5.50
N ARG A 243 -9.11 0.94 -5.82
CA ARG A 243 -10.52 1.14 -5.46
C ARG A 243 -11.01 -0.03 -4.63
N ASN A 244 -11.73 0.27 -3.55
CA ASN A 244 -12.34 -0.73 -2.68
C ASN A 244 -13.72 -0.27 -2.18
N THR A 245 -14.58 -1.21 -1.82
CA THR A 245 -15.86 -0.94 -1.16
C THR A 245 -15.79 -1.37 0.30
N VAL A 246 -16.63 -0.78 1.15
CA VAL A 246 -16.72 -1.13 2.57
C VAL A 246 -18.02 -1.89 2.83
N ALA A 247 -17.95 -2.96 3.61
CA ALA A 247 -19.13 -3.68 4.09
C ALA A 247 -18.94 -4.14 5.53
N ASP A 248 -20.02 -4.45 6.21
CA ASP A 248 -19.95 -5.13 7.51
C ASP A 248 -19.52 -6.59 7.31
N ARG A 249 -18.70 -7.07 8.23
CA ARG A 249 -18.40 -8.49 8.36
C ARG A 249 -19.64 -9.17 8.92
N GLY A 250 -20.26 -10.05 8.12
CA GLY A 250 -21.44 -10.84 8.53
C GLY A 250 -21.14 -11.78 9.69
#